data_fc0779689680ffd909c5f737388eb8f6
#
_entry.id   fc0779689680ffd909c5f737388eb8f6
#
_cell.length_a   1.000
_cell.length_b   1.000
_cell.length_c   1.000
_cell.angle_alpha   90.00
_cell.angle_beta   90.00
_cell.angle_gamma   90.00
#
_symmetry.space_group_name_H-M   'P 1'
#
loop_
_entity.id
_entity.type
_entity.pdbx_description
1 polymer ?
#
loop_
_entity_poly.entity_id
_entity_poly.type
_entity_poly.pdbx_seq_one_letter_code
_entity_poly.pdbx_strand_id
1 'polypeptide(L)'
;MHNTFRGGADLELTFKLQMRRMTADPSQVLGKPPLDASRGKDDGAPKGVRAWTRSLLRSLLSAVGRRLEPALHPLLLRLRKFFTAPVEEEMEAVKAKLQREIRTHVAELAARLDRRVVACCGSEEVLVRTDVGYVVCVPRDHALLIRLLEGGRGDGTRLLIQRLLKPGDVFIDVGADVGVDTLAAARAMQGIGRIVAFEPCEPTRRRLEKSVELNGFSRIVEIHQVAVSNLMGRQRVVQGAARDHHTRSSLPVQADMHRAPIDVECVTLDEIMASEPVVSLIRINVHGAELDVLDGSRSLIQRNEEMALVVNFERDHLRRTGRTTREWLARFEALGLVPRVIDDETGVAASWSAEKLEHVESVDLLFARPGVEVWRKAETWG
;
A
#
# COMPACT_ATOMS: atom_id res chain seq x y z
N MET A 1 3.00 18.12 38.20
CA MET A 1 1.61 17.75 38.46
C MET A 1 1.33 16.51 37.65
N HIS A 2 1.31 15.38 38.35
CA HIS A 2 1.04 14.07 37.76
C HIS A 2 -0.46 13.94 37.44
N ASN A 3 -0.79 13.66 36.20
CA ASN A 3 -2.04 12.98 35.92
C ASN A 3 -1.81 12.06 34.69
N THR A 4 -1.62 10.97 34.95
CA THR A 4 -1.37 9.62 34.59
C THR A 4 -2.35 9.08 33.56
N PHE A 5 -1.77 8.68 32.45
CA PHE A 5 -2.25 7.73 31.46
C PHE A 5 -2.71 6.39 32.12
N ARG A 6 -3.98 6.28 32.45
CA ARG A 6 -4.62 5.00 32.84
C ARG A 6 -5.61 4.45 31.81
N GLY A 7 -5.87 5.16 30.72
CA GLY A 7 -6.83 4.73 29.71
C GLY A 7 -6.30 3.82 28.59
N GLY A 8 -4.98 3.77 28.38
CA GLY A 8 -4.41 3.02 27.25
C GLY A 8 -4.40 1.51 27.45
N ALA A 9 -4.15 1.05 28.67
CA ALA A 9 -4.07 -0.38 28.96
C ALA A 9 -5.45 -1.10 28.84
N ASP A 10 -6.53 -0.41 29.20
CA ASP A 10 -7.88 -0.99 29.12
C ASP A 10 -8.38 -1.10 27.68
N LEU A 11 -8.01 -0.17 26.80
CA LEU A 11 -8.36 -0.21 25.38
C LEU A 11 -7.53 -1.28 24.63
N GLU A 12 -6.25 -1.40 24.95
CA GLU A 12 -5.37 -2.44 24.41
C GLU A 12 -5.87 -3.84 24.85
N LEU A 13 -6.25 -3.98 26.12
CA LEU A 13 -6.80 -5.21 26.64
C LEU A 13 -8.16 -5.54 26.00
N THR A 14 -9.00 -4.54 25.77
CA THR A 14 -10.32 -4.69 25.14
C THR A 14 -10.16 -5.10 23.67
N PHE A 15 -9.24 -4.47 22.92
CA PHE A 15 -8.96 -4.84 21.53
C PHE A 15 -8.34 -6.25 21.44
N LYS A 16 -7.35 -6.56 22.27
CA LYS A 16 -6.77 -7.92 22.36
C LYS A 16 -7.79 -8.98 22.77
N LEU A 17 -8.70 -8.67 23.69
CA LEU A 17 -9.80 -9.55 24.09
C LEU A 17 -10.83 -9.72 22.97
N GLN A 18 -11.13 -8.66 22.22
CA GLN A 18 -12.08 -8.71 21.11
C GLN A 18 -11.47 -9.50 19.92
N MET A 19 -10.19 -9.31 19.64
CA MET A 19 -9.46 -10.09 18.65
C MET A 19 -9.30 -11.57 19.08
N ARG A 20 -9.01 -11.86 20.34
CA ARG A 20 -9.01 -13.24 20.89
C ARG A 20 -10.38 -13.91 20.80
N ARG A 21 -11.48 -13.17 21.02
CA ARG A 21 -12.84 -13.71 20.82
C ARG A 21 -13.12 -14.04 19.35
N MET A 22 -12.61 -13.25 18.41
CA MET A 22 -12.73 -13.53 16.97
C MET A 22 -11.90 -14.75 16.52
N THR A 23 -10.81 -15.08 17.24
CA THR A 23 -9.93 -16.22 16.92
C THR A 23 -10.25 -17.50 17.70
N ALA A 24 -11.04 -17.40 18.79
CA ALA A 24 -11.27 -18.53 19.69
C ALA A 24 -12.33 -19.55 19.19
N ASP A 25 -13.32 -19.13 18.40
CA ASP A 25 -14.35 -20.02 17.86
C ASP A 25 -15.02 -19.42 16.61
N PRO A 26 -14.71 -19.94 15.41
CA PRO A 26 -15.38 -19.53 14.17
C PRO A 26 -16.90 -19.77 14.17
N SER A 27 -17.43 -20.65 15.06
CA SER A 27 -18.87 -20.91 15.15
C SER A 27 -19.64 -19.79 15.87
N GLN A 28 -18.94 -18.91 16.61
CA GLN A 28 -19.57 -17.78 17.30
C GLN A 28 -19.73 -16.53 16.42
N VAL A 29 -18.96 -16.44 15.34
CA VAL A 29 -19.04 -15.33 14.36
C VAL A 29 -20.16 -15.59 13.34
N LEU A 30 -20.48 -16.85 13.13
CA LEU A 30 -21.55 -17.29 12.23
C LEU A 30 -22.68 -17.79 13.12
N GLY A 31 -23.72 -16.98 13.30
CA GLY A 31 -24.90 -17.32 14.09
C GLY A 31 -25.36 -18.75 13.85
N LYS A 32 -25.84 -19.42 14.90
CA LYS A 32 -26.41 -20.76 14.80
C LYS A 32 -27.46 -20.81 13.68
N PRO A 33 -27.46 -21.83 12.83
CA PRO A 33 -28.52 -22.01 11.84
C PRO A 33 -29.88 -22.05 12.55
N PRO A 34 -30.94 -21.48 11.97
CA PRO A 34 -32.26 -21.54 12.56
C PRO A 34 -32.68 -23.01 12.69
N LEU A 35 -32.94 -23.40 13.94
CA LEU A 35 -33.58 -24.67 14.31
C LEU A 35 -35.07 -24.53 14.04
N ASP A 36 -35.48 -24.61 12.79
CA ASP A 36 -36.88 -24.96 12.50
C ASP A 36 -37.00 -25.53 11.08
N ALA A 37 -37.03 -26.83 11.00
CA ALA A 37 -37.50 -27.56 9.83
C ALA A 37 -38.09 -28.88 10.35
N SER A 38 -39.35 -28.80 10.79
CA SER A 38 -40.19 -29.95 11.05
C SER A 38 -40.53 -30.65 9.72
N ARG A 39 -40.21 -31.93 9.66
CA ARG A 39 -40.83 -33.03 8.91
C ARG A 39 -41.04 -32.90 7.40
N GLY A 40 -40.20 -33.62 6.69
CA GLY A 40 -40.45 -34.12 5.35
C GLY A 40 -39.44 -35.23 5.05
N LYS A 41 -39.91 -36.48 5.00
CA LYS A 41 -39.15 -37.66 4.57
C LYS A 41 -38.79 -37.48 3.13
N ASP A 42 -37.51 -37.40 2.80
CA ASP A 42 -36.97 -37.91 1.52
C ASP A 42 -35.45 -38.08 1.63
N ASP A 43 -34.97 -39.19 1.14
CA ASP A 43 -33.59 -39.64 1.15
C ASP A 43 -32.71 -38.73 0.29
N GLY A 44 -31.88 -37.91 0.94
CA GLY A 44 -30.88 -37.06 0.31
C GLY A 44 -30.31 -36.07 1.31
N ALA A 45 -29.00 -35.87 1.30
CA ALA A 45 -28.32 -34.94 2.20
C ALA A 45 -29.07 -33.62 2.31
N PRO A 46 -29.32 -33.08 3.53
CA PRO A 46 -30.27 -32.01 3.76
C PRO A 46 -29.91 -30.76 2.92
N LYS A 47 -30.87 -30.24 2.17
CA LYS A 47 -30.73 -29.05 1.30
C LYS A 47 -30.15 -27.84 2.04
N GLY A 48 -30.34 -27.77 3.38
CA GLY A 48 -29.79 -26.76 4.24
C GLY A 48 -28.26 -26.82 4.37
N VAL A 49 -27.68 -28.02 4.45
CA VAL A 49 -26.21 -28.19 4.56
C VAL A 49 -25.51 -27.75 3.27
N ARG A 50 -26.08 -28.06 2.10
CA ARG A 50 -25.55 -27.61 0.81
C ARG A 50 -25.68 -26.10 0.60
N ALA A 51 -26.74 -25.48 1.09
CA ALA A 51 -26.91 -24.03 1.05
C ALA A 51 -25.97 -23.32 2.05
N TRP A 52 -25.80 -23.89 3.23
CA TRP A 52 -24.90 -23.38 4.26
C TRP A 52 -23.42 -23.51 3.85
N THR A 53 -22.99 -24.66 3.33
CA THR A 53 -21.63 -24.84 2.81
C THR A 53 -21.31 -23.92 1.64
N ARG A 54 -22.27 -23.66 0.73
CA ARG A 54 -22.08 -22.66 -0.36
C ARG A 54 -22.01 -21.23 0.16
N SER A 55 -22.77 -20.90 1.21
CA SER A 55 -22.74 -19.59 1.86
C SER A 55 -21.42 -19.40 2.62
N LEU A 56 -20.98 -20.43 3.36
CA LEU A 56 -19.71 -20.42 4.08
C LEU A 56 -18.52 -20.32 3.11
N LEU A 57 -18.54 -21.08 2.01
CA LEU A 57 -17.50 -21.02 0.98
C LEU A 57 -17.44 -19.63 0.32
N ARG A 58 -18.60 -19.02 0.02
CA ARG A 58 -18.66 -17.65 -0.50
C ARG A 58 -18.16 -16.62 0.52
N SER A 59 -18.55 -16.74 1.78
CA SER A 59 -18.08 -15.84 2.84
C SER A 59 -16.57 -15.98 3.09
N LEU A 60 -16.05 -17.21 3.07
CA LEU A 60 -14.62 -17.47 3.19
C LEU A 60 -13.84 -16.98 1.96
N LEU A 61 -14.37 -17.19 0.76
CA LEU A 61 -13.76 -16.66 -0.49
C LEU A 61 -13.82 -15.12 -0.53
N SER A 62 -14.89 -14.52 -0.01
CA SER A 62 -14.99 -13.06 0.10
C SER A 62 -14.12 -12.47 1.22
N ALA A 63 -13.91 -13.22 2.31
CA ALA A 63 -13.12 -12.76 3.46
C ALA A 63 -11.60 -12.97 3.30
N VAL A 64 -11.20 -13.97 2.52
CA VAL A 64 -9.77 -14.33 2.37
C VAL A 64 -9.19 -13.85 1.03
N GLY A 65 -10.04 -13.29 0.16
CA GLY A 65 -9.64 -12.64 -1.09
C GLY A 65 -8.91 -13.51 -2.12
N ARG A 66 -8.70 -12.95 -3.29
CA ARG A 66 -8.12 -13.61 -4.48
C ARG A 66 -6.68 -14.12 -4.33
N ARG A 67 -5.99 -13.91 -3.21
CA ARG A 67 -4.68 -14.52 -2.94
C ARG A 67 -4.72 -16.05 -2.82
N LEU A 68 -5.88 -16.61 -2.45
CA LEU A 68 -6.05 -18.05 -2.41
C LEU A 68 -6.63 -18.64 -3.69
N GLU A 69 -7.10 -17.80 -4.61
CA GLU A 69 -7.70 -18.25 -5.86
C GLU A 69 -6.75 -19.10 -6.74
N PRO A 70 -5.45 -18.74 -6.92
CA PRO A 70 -4.50 -19.60 -7.65
C PRO A 70 -4.14 -20.89 -6.89
N ALA A 71 -4.15 -20.88 -5.56
CA ALA A 71 -3.89 -22.06 -4.75
C ALA A 71 -5.15 -22.95 -4.58
N LEU A 72 -6.34 -22.33 -4.57
CA LEU A 72 -7.63 -23.02 -4.47
C LEU A 72 -8.16 -23.49 -5.82
N HIS A 73 -7.79 -22.85 -6.92
CA HIS A 73 -8.24 -23.22 -8.26
C HIS A 73 -7.89 -24.67 -8.65
N PRO A 74 -6.67 -25.19 -8.42
CA PRO A 74 -6.38 -26.63 -8.60
C PRO A 74 -7.16 -27.53 -7.65
N LEU A 75 -7.42 -27.04 -6.43
CA LEU A 75 -8.21 -27.78 -5.43
C LEU A 75 -9.69 -27.84 -5.83
N LEU A 76 -10.25 -26.73 -6.30
CA LEU A 76 -11.63 -26.65 -6.83
C LEU A 76 -11.80 -27.47 -8.11
N LEU A 77 -10.80 -27.52 -8.99
CA LEU A 77 -10.80 -28.39 -10.16
C LEU A 77 -10.71 -29.87 -9.78
N ARG A 78 -9.93 -30.22 -8.77
CA ARG A 78 -9.93 -31.59 -8.19
C ARG A 78 -11.28 -31.91 -7.55
N LEU A 79 -11.85 -31.03 -6.74
CA LEU A 79 -13.20 -31.18 -6.19
C LEU A 79 -14.25 -31.39 -7.29
N ARG A 80 -14.17 -30.67 -8.40
CA ARG A 80 -15.09 -30.86 -9.53
C ARG A 80 -14.97 -32.23 -10.20
N LYS A 81 -13.78 -32.82 -10.24
CA LYS A 81 -13.54 -34.19 -10.69
C LYS A 81 -14.02 -35.26 -9.68
N PHE A 82 -14.01 -34.95 -8.39
CA PHE A 82 -14.38 -35.84 -7.29
C PHE A 82 -15.88 -35.95 -7.01
N PHE A 83 -16.71 -35.08 -7.61
CA PHE A 83 -18.17 -35.19 -7.43
C PHE A 83 -18.81 -36.48 -7.97
N THR A 84 -18.02 -37.44 -8.44
CA THR A 84 -18.46 -38.76 -8.94
C THR A 84 -17.97 -39.97 -8.12
N ALA A 85 -17.30 -39.75 -6.95
CA ALA A 85 -16.80 -40.79 -6.06
C ALA A 85 -17.25 -40.57 -4.58
N PRO A 86 -17.14 -41.52 -3.64
CA PRO A 86 -17.70 -41.43 -2.29
C PRO A 86 -17.12 -40.27 -1.51
N VAL A 87 -17.94 -39.23 -1.41
CA VAL A 87 -17.55 -37.82 -1.29
C VAL A 87 -17.37 -37.31 0.16
N GLU A 88 -17.90 -38.00 1.16
CA GLU A 88 -18.01 -37.43 2.51
C GLU A 88 -16.67 -37.39 3.28
N GLU A 89 -15.88 -38.44 3.15
CA GLU A 89 -14.63 -38.58 3.93
C GLU A 89 -13.51 -37.67 3.41
N GLU A 90 -13.41 -37.52 2.08
CA GLU A 90 -12.42 -36.63 1.47
C GLU A 90 -12.81 -35.15 1.61
N MET A 91 -14.09 -34.80 1.59
CA MET A 91 -14.58 -33.45 1.82
C MET A 91 -14.30 -32.98 3.25
N GLU A 92 -14.42 -33.86 4.25
CA GLU A 92 -14.06 -33.50 5.64
C GLU A 92 -12.53 -33.36 5.80
N ALA A 93 -11.73 -34.17 5.10
CA ALA A 93 -10.28 -34.02 5.09
C ALA A 93 -9.82 -32.71 4.46
N VAL A 94 -10.41 -32.34 3.32
CA VAL A 94 -10.14 -31.05 2.67
C VAL A 94 -10.60 -29.88 3.53
N LYS A 95 -11.76 -29.97 4.15
CA LYS A 95 -12.28 -28.97 5.09
C LYS A 95 -11.37 -28.83 6.32
N ALA A 96 -10.92 -29.94 6.89
CA ALA A 96 -10.00 -29.94 8.02
C ALA A 96 -8.62 -29.33 7.64
N LYS A 97 -8.12 -29.64 6.43
CA LYS A 97 -6.90 -29.05 5.91
C LYS A 97 -7.04 -27.53 5.71
N LEU A 98 -8.11 -27.09 5.05
CA LEU A 98 -8.39 -25.68 4.81
C LEU A 98 -8.58 -24.92 6.12
N GLN A 99 -9.32 -25.50 7.08
CA GLN A 99 -9.47 -24.90 8.41
C GLN A 99 -8.14 -24.78 9.15
N ARG A 100 -7.25 -25.76 9.00
CA ARG A 100 -5.91 -25.71 9.60
C ARG A 100 -5.06 -24.62 8.98
N GLU A 101 -5.04 -24.53 7.65
CA GLU A 101 -4.32 -23.49 6.91
C GLU A 101 -4.84 -22.09 7.27
N ILE A 102 -6.15 -21.89 7.31
CA ILE A 102 -6.76 -20.62 7.73
C ILE A 102 -6.36 -20.30 9.17
N ARG A 103 -6.43 -21.24 10.11
CA ARG A 103 -6.02 -21.02 11.50
C ARG A 103 -4.53 -20.62 11.60
N THR A 104 -3.68 -21.28 10.83
CA THR A 104 -2.25 -20.96 10.80
C THR A 104 -2.02 -19.53 10.29
N HIS A 105 -2.64 -19.15 9.17
CA HIS A 105 -2.51 -17.79 8.62
C HIS A 105 -3.10 -16.72 9.55
N VAL A 106 -4.25 -17.00 10.18
CA VAL A 106 -4.85 -16.09 11.17
C VAL A 106 -3.95 -15.95 12.39
N ALA A 107 -3.35 -17.04 12.88
CA ALA A 107 -2.42 -17.01 14.00
C ALA A 107 -1.12 -16.26 13.66
N GLU A 108 -0.61 -16.44 12.45
CA GLU A 108 0.56 -15.67 11.96
C GLU A 108 0.24 -14.17 11.85
N LEU A 109 -0.93 -13.83 11.31
CA LEU A 109 -1.36 -12.43 11.20
C LEU A 109 -1.56 -11.81 12.59
N ALA A 110 -2.21 -12.54 13.51
CA ALA A 110 -2.37 -12.10 14.89
C ALA A 110 -1.01 -11.88 15.58
N ALA A 111 -0.06 -12.79 15.39
CA ALA A 111 1.30 -12.65 15.93
C ALA A 111 2.08 -11.49 15.31
N ARG A 112 1.81 -11.13 14.05
CA ARG A 112 2.38 -9.94 13.41
C ARG A 112 1.74 -8.66 13.96
N LEU A 113 0.42 -8.64 14.14
CA LEU A 113 -0.31 -7.55 14.79
C LEU A 113 0.24 -7.29 16.19
N ASP A 114 0.36 -8.32 17.02
CA ASP A 114 0.88 -8.22 18.40
C ASP A 114 2.32 -7.67 18.47
N ARG A 115 3.13 -7.93 17.45
CA ARG A 115 4.52 -7.46 17.41
C ARG A 115 4.68 -6.06 16.83
N ARG A 116 3.81 -5.63 15.93
CA ARG A 116 3.97 -4.39 15.18
C ARG A 116 3.02 -3.28 15.58
N VAL A 117 1.82 -3.60 16.06
CA VAL A 117 0.92 -2.59 16.59
C VAL A 117 1.38 -2.21 18.00
N VAL A 118 1.91 -1.00 18.12
CA VAL A 118 2.47 -0.49 19.38
C VAL A 118 1.39 0.15 20.24
N ALA A 119 0.48 0.88 19.63
CA ALA A 119 -0.62 1.55 20.32
C ALA A 119 -1.81 1.77 19.39
N CYS A 120 -3.01 1.75 19.97
CA CYS A 120 -4.22 2.25 19.34
C CYS A 120 -4.54 3.60 20.01
N CYS A 121 -4.45 4.69 19.26
CA CYS A 121 -4.76 6.03 19.73
C CYS A 121 -6.24 6.32 19.50
N GLY A 122 -7.11 5.79 20.38
CA GLY A 122 -8.57 5.83 20.20
C GLY A 122 -9.05 4.84 19.12
N SER A 123 -10.27 5.05 18.60
CA SER A 123 -10.86 4.20 17.55
C SER A 123 -10.39 4.52 16.13
N GLU A 124 -9.63 5.59 15.95
CA GLU A 124 -9.38 6.18 14.63
C GLU A 124 -7.93 6.04 14.14
N GLU A 125 -6.96 5.83 15.03
CA GLU A 125 -5.54 5.76 14.65
C GLU A 125 -4.82 4.57 15.30
N VAL A 126 -3.90 3.98 14.55
CA VAL A 126 -3.03 2.89 14.99
C VAL A 126 -1.58 3.30 14.77
N LEU A 127 -0.74 3.06 15.76
CA LEU A 127 0.70 3.20 15.66
C LEU A 127 1.32 1.85 15.30
N VAL A 128 1.93 1.77 14.13
CA VAL A 128 2.57 0.56 13.61
C VAL A 128 4.08 0.74 13.61
N ARG A 129 4.79 -0.24 14.18
CA ARG A 129 6.25 -0.31 14.09
C ARG A 129 6.65 -1.03 12.80
N THR A 130 7.37 -0.33 11.94
CA THR A 130 7.89 -0.83 10.67
C THR A 130 9.42 -0.87 10.69
N ASP A 131 10.03 -1.31 9.60
CA ASP A 131 11.49 -1.24 9.35
C ASP A 131 12.01 0.19 9.22
N VAL A 132 11.17 1.11 8.73
CA VAL A 132 11.52 2.54 8.62
C VAL A 132 11.20 3.35 9.87
N GLY A 133 10.55 2.77 10.86
CA GLY A 133 10.20 3.43 12.12
C GLY A 133 8.74 3.29 12.50
N TYR A 134 8.21 4.26 13.22
CA TYR A 134 6.83 4.30 13.68
C TYR A 134 5.96 5.06 12.68
N VAL A 135 4.89 4.41 12.22
CA VAL A 135 3.93 4.98 11.26
C VAL A 135 2.56 5.06 11.89
N VAL A 136 1.91 6.21 11.80
CA VAL A 136 0.53 6.41 12.23
C VAL A 136 -0.41 6.21 11.04
N CYS A 137 -1.34 5.28 11.15
CA CYS A 137 -2.34 5.02 10.11
C CYS A 137 -3.74 4.83 10.70
N VAL A 138 -4.75 4.66 9.85
CA VAL A 138 -6.12 4.35 10.29
C VAL A 138 -6.41 2.87 10.13
N PRO A 139 -7.09 2.23 11.11
CA PRO A 139 -7.45 0.82 11.01
C PRO A 139 -8.36 0.50 9.82
N ARG A 140 -9.10 1.49 9.32
CA ARG A 140 -10.01 1.33 8.16
C ARG A 140 -9.27 1.26 6.83
N ASP A 141 -8.05 1.76 6.77
CA ASP A 141 -7.17 1.57 5.62
C ASP A 141 -6.51 0.19 5.71
N HIS A 142 -7.30 -0.81 5.39
CA HIS A 142 -6.87 -2.21 5.51
C HIS A 142 -5.68 -2.52 4.61
N ALA A 143 -5.61 -1.90 3.45
CA ALA A 143 -4.57 -2.15 2.49
C ALA A 143 -3.22 -1.63 2.97
N LEU A 144 -3.16 -0.37 3.42
CA LEU A 144 -1.98 0.21 4.03
C LEU A 144 -1.58 -0.55 5.30
N LEU A 145 -2.55 -0.84 6.18
CA LEU A 145 -2.29 -1.56 7.43
C LEU A 145 -1.68 -2.94 7.17
N ILE A 146 -2.22 -3.71 6.23
CA ILE A 146 -1.68 -5.03 5.84
C ILE A 146 -0.24 -4.87 5.33
N ARG A 147 0.02 -3.91 4.43
CA ARG A 147 1.36 -3.63 3.92
C ARG A 147 2.36 -3.31 5.04
N LEU A 148 1.98 -2.43 5.97
CA LEU A 148 2.83 -2.08 7.12
C LEU A 148 3.08 -3.27 8.04
N LEU A 149 2.12 -4.18 8.18
CA LEU A 149 2.24 -5.38 9.02
C LEU A 149 3.02 -6.51 8.35
N GLU A 150 2.92 -6.66 7.03
CA GLU A 150 3.67 -7.67 6.27
C GLU A 150 5.17 -7.37 6.26
N GLY A 151 5.55 -6.10 6.30
CA GLY A 151 6.90 -5.59 6.49
C GLY A 151 7.94 -6.11 5.52
N GLY A 152 8.31 -5.29 4.57
CA GLY A 152 9.48 -5.51 3.73
C GLY A 152 9.31 -6.44 2.53
N ARG A 153 8.16 -7.12 2.37
CA ARG A 153 7.86 -7.81 1.12
C ARG A 153 7.10 -6.87 0.20
N GLY A 154 7.65 -6.61 -0.99
CA GLY A 154 7.07 -5.68 -1.96
C GLY A 154 7.43 -4.20 -1.71
N ASP A 155 8.54 -3.94 -1.04
CA ASP A 155 9.01 -2.60 -0.71
C ASP A 155 10.31 -2.21 -1.43
N GLY A 156 10.54 -2.77 -2.61
CA GLY A 156 11.74 -2.51 -3.42
C GLY A 156 12.00 -1.03 -3.65
N THR A 157 10.95 -0.24 -3.83
CA THR A 157 11.07 1.22 -3.94
C THR A 157 11.71 1.85 -2.70
N ARG A 158 11.33 1.44 -1.50
CA ARG A 158 11.96 1.94 -0.26
C ARG A 158 13.42 1.51 -0.15
N LEU A 159 13.72 0.26 -0.50
CA LEU A 159 15.10 -0.25 -0.53
C LEU A 159 15.93 0.57 -1.52
N LEU A 160 15.38 0.92 -2.67
CA LEU A 160 16.04 1.78 -3.64
C LEU A 160 16.25 3.20 -3.11
N ILE A 161 15.22 3.84 -2.53
CA ILE A 161 15.33 5.17 -1.90
C ILE A 161 16.44 5.17 -0.86
N GLN A 162 16.49 4.16 0.02
CA GLN A 162 17.53 4.03 1.05
C GLN A 162 18.94 3.84 0.46
N ARG A 163 19.05 3.20 -0.70
CA ARG A 163 20.32 2.97 -1.39
C ARG A 163 20.83 4.20 -2.14
N LEU A 164 19.89 4.98 -2.67
CA LEU A 164 20.23 6.17 -3.46
C LEU A 164 20.63 7.35 -2.58
N LEU A 165 19.96 7.54 -1.43
CA LEU A 165 20.15 8.69 -0.57
C LEU A 165 21.27 8.50 0.46
N LYS A 166 21.93 9.61 0.82
CA LYS A 166 22.99 9.72 1.82
C LYS A 166 22.83 10.98 2.68
N PRO A 167 23.54 11.10 3.82
CA PRO A 167 23.54 12.31 4.60
C PRO A 167 23.91 13.55 3.78
N GLY A 168 23.11 14.61 3.94
CA GLY A 168 23.28 15.87 3.22
C GLY A 168 22.47 16.02 1.94
N ASP A 169 21.83 14.97 1.45
CA ASP A 169 20.99 14.99 0.27
C ASP A 169 19.69 15.80 0.49
N VAL A 170 19.06 16.19 -0.63
CA VAL A 170 17.71 16.76 -0.66
C VAL A 170 16.78 15.78 -1.35
N PHE A 171 15.72 15.40 -0.64
CA PHE A 171 14.67 14.50 -1.10
C PHE A 171 13.33 15.21 -1.16
N ILE A 172 12.59 15.00 -2.24
CA ILE A 172 11.24 15.52 -2.42
C ILE A 172 10.27 14.33 -2.48
N ASP A 173 9.23 14.36 -1.65
CA ASP A 173 8.19 13.31 -1.57
C ASP A 173 6.83 13.89 -1.98
N VAL A 174 6.42 13.64 -3.23
CA VAL A 174 5.15 14.14 -3.78
C VAL A 174 4.09 13.07 -3.68
N GLY A 175 3.07 13.32 -2.84
CA GLY A 175 2.08 12.33 -2.42
C GLY A 175 2.62 11.47 -1.28
N ALA A 176 3.14 12.13 -0.23
CA ALA A 176 3.84 11.48 0.88
C ALA A 176 2.95 10.57 1.74
N ASP A 177 1.62 10.68 1.62
CA ASP A 177 0.65 9.90 2.39
C ASP A 177 0.96 9.95 3.90
N VAL A 178 1.05 8.83 4.59
CA VAL A 178 1.39 8.74 6.03
C VAL A 178 2.90 8.76 6.31
N GLY A 179 3.74 8.88 5.27
CA GLY A 179 5.17 9.15 5.37
C GLY A 179 6.10 7.94 5.35
N VAL A 180 5.69 6.83 4.77
CA VAL A 180 6.53 5.62 4.71
C VAL A 180 7.81 5.87 3.92
N ASP A 181 7.72 6.47 2.72
CA ASP A 181 8.86 6.79 1.87
C ASP A 181 9.67 7.97 2.45
N THR A 182 8.99 8.97 3.03
CA THR A 182 9.60 10.07 3.80
C THR A 182 10.49 9.56 4.93
N LEU A 183 10.01 8.61 5.74
CA LEU A 183 10.78 8.02 6.84
C LEU A 183 11.94 7.16 6.35
N ALA A 184 11.74 6.41 5.26
CA ALA A 184 12.82 5.64 4.62
C ALA A 184 13.97 6.55 4.19
N ALA A 185 13.65 7.68 3.55
CA ALA A 185 14.61 8.70 3.14
C ALA A 185 15.31 9.32 4.36
N ALA A 186 14.56 9.74 5.39
CA ALA A 186 15.11 10.34 6.60
C ALA A 186 16.11 9.42 7.32
N ARG A 187 15.84 8.11 7.35
CA ARG A 187 16.75 7.11 7.92
C ARG A 187 18.00 6.91 7.08
N ALA A 188 17.87 6.82 5.75
CA ALA A 188 19.01 6.71 4.84
C ALA A 188 19.93 7.94 4.97
N MET A 189 19.34 9.11 5.12
CA MET A 189 20.04 10.38 5.32
C MET A 189 20.54 10.56 6.77
N GLN A 190 20.27 9.62 7.68
CA GLN A 190 20.69 9.66 9.10
C GLN A 190 20.25 10.95 9.82
N GLY A 191 19.13 11.52 9.43
CA GLY A 191 18.62 12.78 9.98
C GLY A 191 19.44 14.02 9.57
N ILE A 192 20.26 13.94 8.51
CA ILE A 192 21.09 15.04 7.98
C ILE A 192 20.71 15.29 6.52
N GLY A 193 20.30 16.53 6.21
CA GLY A 193 19.86 16.95 4.88
C GLY A 193 18.51 17.63 4.94
N ARG A 194 17.75 17.60 3.85
CA ARG A 194 16.42 18.20 3.76
C ARG A 194 15.44 17.30 3.03
N ILE A 195 14.24 17.18 3.58
CA ILE A 195 13.12 16.46 2.97
C ILE A 195 11.95 17.42 2.84
N VAL A 196 11.38 17.54 1.64
CA VAL A 196 10.19 18.33 1.38
C VAL A 196 9.06 17.38 0.95
N ALA A 197 8.08 17.24 1.82
CA ALA A 197 6.96 16.33 1.64
C ALA A 197 5.67 17.08 1.32
N PHE A 198 4.92 16.60 0.32
CA PHE A 198 3.67 17.20 -0.12
C PHE A 198 2.54 16.20 0.07
N GLU A 199 1.55 16.57 0.89
CA GLU A 199 0.35 15.78 1.12
C GLU A 199 -0.87 16.70 1.25
N PRO A 200 -1.75 16.77 0.24
CA PRO A 200 -2.86 17.72 0.22
C PRO A 200 -4.00 17.38 1.18
N CYS A 201 -4.16 16.10 1.52
CA CYS A 201 -5.24 15.64 2.38
C CYS A 201 -4.94 15.90 3.86
N GLU A 202 -5.65 16.83 4.47
CA GLU A 202 -5.40 17.25 5.86
C GLU A 202 -5.39 16.11 6.88
N PRO A 203 -6.32 15.13 6.90
CA PRO A 203 -6.25 14.01 7.83
C PRO A 203 -5.02 13.10 7.63
N THR A 204 -4.57 12.94 6.40
CA THR A 204 -3.39 12.14 6.05
C THR A 204 -2.12 12.88 6.43
N ARG A 205 -2.04 14.17 6.07
CA ARG A 205 -0.93 15.06 6.45
C ARG A 205 -0.68 15.10 7.96
N ARG A 206 -1.73 15.17 8.78
CA ARG A 206 -1.58 15.10 10.24
C ARG A 206 -0.95 13.79 10.72
N ARG A 207 -1.25 12.67 10.06
CA ARG A 207 -0.61 11.38 10.39
C ARG A 207 0.84 11.35 9.94
N LEU A 208 1.15 11.93 8.78
CA LEU A 208 2.51 12.14 8.33
C LEU A 208 3.31 12.96 9.36
N GLU A 209 2.78 14.08 9.84
CA GLU A 209 3.44 14.89 10.87
C GLU A 209 3.71 14.10 12.14
N LYS A 210 2.70 13.37 12.64
CA LYS A 210 2.87 12.49 13.81
C LYS A 210 3.93 11.40 13.57
N SER A 211 3.92 10.79 12.37
CA SER A 211 4.92 9.79 12.01
C SER A 211 6.33 10.37 12.02
N VAL A 212 6.52 11.55 11.42
CA VAL A 212 7.81 12.26 11.40
C VAL A 212 8.27 12.65 12.81
N GLU A 213 7.37 13.19 13.63
CA GLU A 213 7.64 13.61 15.00
C GLU A 213 8.06 12.41 15.88
N LEU A 214 7.30 11.31 15.85
CA LEU A 214 7.59 10.10 16.61
C LEU A 214 8.94 9.46 16.28
N ASN A 215 9.45 9.69 15.08
CA ASN A 215 10.76 9.21 14.65
C ASN A 215 11.89 10.23 14.83
N GLY A 216 11.58 11.45 15.32
CA GLY A 216 12.58 12.48 15.61
C GLY A 216 13.12 13.21 14.38
N PHE A 217 12.42 13.16 13.23
CA PHE A 217 12.87 13.75 11.96
C PHE A 217 12.31 15.14 11.64
N SER A 218 11.57 15.78 12.58
CA SER A 218 10.95 17.09 12.35
C SER A 218 11.93 18.21 11.98
N ARG A 219 13.23 18.01 12.26
CA ARG A 219 14.26 19.04 11.91
C ARG A 219 14.63 19.03 10.44
N ILE A 220 14.46 17.91 9.75
CA ILE A 220 14.87 17.78 8.33
C ILE A 220 13.69 17.59 7.39
N VAL A 221 12.49 17.34 7.91
CA VAL A 221 11.27 17.12 7.11
C VAL A 221 10.38 18.37 7.20
N GLU A 222 10.17 18.98 6.06
CA GLU A 222 9.21 20.06 5.83
C GLU A 222 7.97 19.50 5.14
N ILE A 223 6.78 19.75 5.69
CA ILE A 223 5.52 19.17 5.19
C ILE A 223 4.61 20.29 4.70
N HIS A 224 4.18 20.18 3.44
CA HIS A 224 3.28 21.12 2.79
C HIS A 224 1.92 20.49 2.55
N GLN A 225 0.84 21.18 2.99
CA GLN A 225 -0.55 20.79 2.74
C GLN A 225 -1.03 21.30 1.39
N VAL A 226 -0.35 20.93 0.32
CA VAL A 226 -0.69 21.36 -1.04
C VAL A 226 -0.49 20.17 -2.00
N ALA A 227 -1.17 20.21 -3.14
CA ALA A 227 -0.88 19.29 -4.23
C ALA A 227 0.20 19.88 -5.14
N VAL A 228 1.06 19.03 -5.67
CA VAL A 228 2.01 19.44 -6.70
C VAL A 228 1.37 19.22 -8.07
N SER A 229 1.45 20.25 -8.94
CA SER A 229 0.82 20.27 -10.25
C SER A 229 1.65 21.11 -11.23
N ASN A 230 1.17 21.27 -12.46
CA ASN A 230 1.74 22.18 -13.47
C ASN A 230 1.21 23.63 -13.36
N LEU A 231 0.26 23.88 -12.48
CA LEU A 231 -0.40 25.17 -12.29
C LEU A 231 -0.48 25.53 -10.81
N MET A 232 -0.32 26.83 -10.53
CA MET A 232 -0.53 27.40 -9.21
C MET A 232 -2.01 27.70 -8.97
N GLY A 233 -2.42 27.67 -7.70
CA GLY A 233 -3.75 28.07 -7.25
C GLY A 233 -4.68 26.89 -6.93
N ARG A 234 -5.95 27.19 -6.64
CA ARG A 234 -6.90 26.17 -6.22
C ARG A 234 -7.40 25.32 -7.39
N GLN A 235 -7.30 24.04 -7.22
CA GLN A 235 -7.82 23.03 -8.15
C GLN A 235 -8.73 22.04 -7.43
N ARG A 236 -9.69 21.51 -8.17
CA ARG A 236 -10.56 20.44 -7.68
C ARG A 236 -9.96 19.10 -8.00
N VAL A 237 -9.54 18.37 -6.95
CA VAL A 237 -8.93 17.06 -7.07
C VAL A 237 -9.89 15.99 -6.56
N VAL A 238 -10.12 14.96 -7.36
CA VAL A 238 -10.79 13.76 -6.90
C VAL A 238 -9.77 12.91 -6.18
N GLN A 239 -9.92 12.75 -4.87
CA GLN A 239 -9.06 11.88 -4.08
C GLN A 239 -9.18 10.46 -4.64
N GLY A 240 -8.16 9.98 -5.34
CA GLY A 240 -8.14 8.63 -5.89
C GLY A 240 -8.33 7.61 -4.77
N ALA A 241 -9.21 6.65 -4.98
CA ALA A 241 -9.17 5.44 -4.18
C ALA A 241 -7.81 4.81 -4.46
N ALA A 242 -6.92 4.81 -3.47
CA ALA A 242 -5.71 4.03 -3.53
C ALA A 242 -6.12 2.56 -3.69
N ARG A 243 -6.08 2.06 -4.92
CA ARG A 243 -6.05 0.62 -5.14
C ARG A 243 -4.62 0.23 -4.88
N ASP A 244 -4.38 -0.39 -3.73
CA ASP A 244 -3.11 -1.00 -3.42
C ASP A 244 -2.81 -2.14 -4.41
N HIS A 245 -2.17 -1.80 -5.52
CA HIS A 245 -1.74 -2.78 -6.52
C HIS A 245 -0.44 -3.50 -6.14
N HIS A 246 0.25 -3.06 -5.09
CA HIS A 246 1.44 -3.72 -4.57
C HIS A 246 1.13 -4.91 -3.64
N THR A 247 -0.10 -5.02 -3.15
CA THR A 247 -0.49 -6.25 -2.48
C THR A 247 -1.05 -7.21 -3.53
N ARG A 248 -0.42 -8.37 -3.70
CA ARG A 248 -1.06 -9.58 -4.29
C ARG A 248 -2.28 -10.02 -3.47
N SER A 249 -2.81 -9.15 -2.65
CA SER A 249 -4.01 -9.31 -1.86
C SER A 249 -5.20 -9.10 -2.76
N SER A 250 -5.82 -10.17 -3.11
CA SER A 250 -7.02 -10.25 -3.91
C SER A 250 -8.31 -10.02 -3.12
N LEU A 251 -8.24 -9.31 -2.01
CA LEU A 251 -9.43 -8.79 -1.35
C LEU A 251 -9.96 -7.62 -2.17
N PRO A 252 -11.23 -7.63 -2.60
CA PRO A 252 -11.84 -6.44 -3.13
C PRO A 252 -11.94 -5.44 -1.97
N VAL A 253 -10.97 -4.54 -1.86
CA VAL A 253 -11.19 -3.31 -1.13
C VAL A 253 -12.34 -2.66 -1.88
N GLN A 254 -13.50 -2.53 -1.25
CA GLN A 254 -14.58 -1.69 -1.77
C GLN A 254 -13.94 -0.31 -1.92
N ALA A 255 -13.54 -0.02 -3.15
CA ALA A 255 -13.11 1.32 -3.52
C ALA A 255 -14.30 2.21 -3.16
N ASP A 256 -14.10 3.08 -2.20
CA ASP A 256 -15.05 4.13 -1.87
C ASP A 256 -15.10 5.08 -3.08
N MET A 257 -15.86 4.67 -4.12
CA MET A 257 -16.01 5.39 -5.39
C MET A 257 -16.73 6.73 -5.23
N HIS A 258 -16.99 7.15 -3.98
CA HIS A 258 -17.79 8.34 -3.65
C HIS A 258 -17.07 9.37 -2.78
N ARG A 259 -15.73 9.39 -2.80
CA ARG A 259 -15.07 10.54 -2.16
C ARG A 259 -15.36 11.80 -2.96
N ALA A 260 -16.03 12.75 -2.32
CA ALA A 260 -16.33 14.04 -2.94
C ALA A 260 -15.03 14.72 -3.37
N PRO A 261 -15.03 15.40 -4.53
CA PRO A 261 -13.88 16.21 -4.92
C PRO A 261 -13.55 17.23 -3.81
N ILE A 262 -12.28 17.35 -3.49
CA ILE A 262 -11.79 18.35 -2.54
C ILE A 262 -11.12 19.48 -3.30
N ASP A 263 -11.34 20.72 -2.86
CA ASP A 263 -10.61 21.87 -3.38
C ASP A 263 -9.26 21.94 -2.63
N VAL A 264 -8.17 21.79 -3.36
CA VAL A 264 -6.81 21.84 -2.81
C VAL A 264 -6.03 22.97 -3.43
N GLU A 265 -5.12 23.54 -2.67
CA GLU A 265 -4.13 24.45 -3.19
C GLU A 265 -3.06 23.67 -3.95
N CYS A 266 -2.71 24.14 -5.15
CA CYS A 266 -1.71 23.53 -6.01
C CYS A 266 -0.51 24.45 -6.18
N VAL A 267 0.67 23.85 -6.23
CA VAL A 267 1.96 24.52 -6.44
C VAL A 267 2.77 23.80 -7.51
N THR A 268 3.76 24.47 -8.08
CA THR A 268 4.77 23.83 -8.92
C THR A 268 6.04 23.58 -8.12
N LEU A 269 6.76 22.49 -8.39
CA LEU A 269 8.07 22.27 -7.78
C LEU A 269 9.10 23.31 -8.26
N ASP A 270 8.96 23.80 -9.48
CA ASP A 270 9.82 24.86 -10.02
C ASP A 270 9.80 26.12 -9.16
N GLU A 271 8.65 26.47 -8.58
CA GLU A 271 8.51 27.64 -7.72
C GLU A 271 8.94 27.37 -6.28
N ILE A 272 8.43 26.28 -5.68
CA ILE A 272 8.74 25.95 -4.28
C ILE A 272 10.23 25.66 -4.09
N MET A 273 10.87 25.02 -5.08
CA MET A 273 12.28 24.64 -5.04
C MET A 273 13.21 25.62 -5.78
N ALA A 274 12.72 26.84 -6.09
CA ALA A 274 13.48 27.81 -6.88
C ALA A 274 14.83 28.19 -6.26
N SER A 275 14.91 28.26 -4.93
CA SER A 275 16.13 28.56 -4.18
C SER A 275 16.99 27.35 -3.81
N GLU A 276 16.50 26.13 -4.07
CA GLU A 276 17.23 24.91 -3.74
C GLU A 276 18.26 24.59 -4.84
N PRO A 277 19.56 24.59 -4.54
CA PRO A 277 20.58 24.44 -5.57
C PRO A 277 20.67 23.01 -6.11
N VAL A 278 20.48 22.01 -5.27
CA VAL A 278 20.65 20.60 -5.64
C VAL A 278 19.55 19.75 -5.02
N VAL A 279 18.87 18.97 -5.86
CA VAL A 279 17.93 17.93 -5.44
C VAL A 279 18.45 16.59 -5.88
N SER A 280 18.51 15.62 -4.98
CA SER A 280 19.08 14.29 -5.25
C SER A 280 18.04 13.31 -5.79
N LEU A 281 16.83 13.33 -5.24
CA LEU A 281 15.77 12.38 -5.58
C LEU A 281 14.38 13.00 -5.40
N ILE A 282 13.49 12.74 -6.34
CA ILE A 282 12.05 13.03 -6.23
C ILE A 282 11.26 11.72 -6.27
N ARG A 283 10.40 11.50 -5.30
CA ARG A 283 9.35 10.46 -5.33
C ARG A 283 8.04 11.09 -5.81
N ILE A 284 7.37 10.47 -6.77
CA ILE A 284 6.07 10.94 -7.29
C ILE A 284 5.08 9.78 -7.23
N ASN A 285 4.04 9.92 -6.39
CA ASN A 285 2.97 8.93 -6.21
C ASN A 285 1.63 9.66 -6.02
N VAL A 286 1.04 10.14 -7.10
CA VAL A 286 -0.10 11.08 -7.08
C VAL A 286 -1.35 10.58 -7.82
N HIS A 287 -1.40 9.28 -8.15
CA HIS A 287 -2.57 8.58 -8.66
C HIS A 287 -3.22 9.19 -9.92
N GLY A 288 -2.37 9.54 -10.91
CA GLY A 288 -2.79 10.00 -12.24
C GLY A 288 -2.40 11.43 -12.58
N ALA A 289 -1.80 12.18 -11.64
CA ALA A 289 -1.29 13.54 -11.87
C ALA A 289 0.24 13.59 -12.10
N GLU A 290 0.90 12.42 -12.33
CA GLU A 290 2.35 12.32 -12.45
C GLU A 290 2.92 13.23 -13.55
N LEU A 291 2.21 13.37 -14.67
CA LEU A 291 2.63 14.25 -15.75
C LEU A 291 2.44 15.74 -15.43
N ASP A 292 1.45 16.09 -14.63
CA ASP A 292 1.27 17.47 -14.18
C ASP A 292 2.40 17.85 -13.21
N VAL A 293 2.78 16.93 -12.30
CA VAL A 293 3.96 17.10 -11.44
C VAL A 293 5.23 17.26 -12.29
N LEU A 294 5.41 16.40 -13.30
CA LEU A 294 6.54 16.45 -14.22
C LEU A 294 6.62 17.81 -14.96
N ASP A 295 5.48 18.29 -15.44
CA ASP A 295 5.39 19.58 -16.13
C ASP A 295 5.70 20.77 -15.20
N GLY A 296 5.28 20.71 -13.93
CA GLY A 296 5.58 21.71 -12.90
C GLY A 296 6.99 21.60 -12.30
N SER A 297 7.82 20.67 -12.81
CA SER A 297 9.18 20.39 -12.31
C SER A 297 10.24 20.55 -13.39
N ARG A 298 9.91 21.09 -14.56
CA ARG A 298 10.81 21.10 -15.74
C ARG A 298 12.11 21.81 -15.48
N SER A 299 12.06 23.00 -14.89
CA SER A 299 13.26 23.80 -14.58
C SER A 299 14.11 23.13 -13.50
N LEU A 300 13.46 22.52 -12.49
CA LEU A 300 14.12 21.74 -11.45
C LEU A 300 14.87 20.55 -12.04
N ILE A 301 14.24 19.78 -12.93
CA ILE A 301 14.85 18.64 -13.62
C ILE A 301 16.01 19.08 -14.54
N GLN A 302 15.86 20.20 -15.24
CA GLN A 302 16.90 20.70 -16.14
C GLN A 302 18.16 21.14 -15.41
N ARG A 303 18.04 21.81 -14.24
CA ARG A 303 19.21 22.28 -13.49
C ARG A 303 19.87 21.23 -12.61
N ASN A 304 19.23 20.05 -12.42
CA ASN A 304 19.72 18.94 -11.59
C ASN A 304 20.03 17.71 -12.47
N GLU A 305 21.20 17.68 -13.11
CA GLU A 305 21.56 16.64 -14.09
C GLU A 305 21.70 15.25 -13.45
N GLU A 306 22.18 15.17 -12.20
CA GLU A 306 22.40 13.91 -11.46
C GLU A 306 21.14 13.42 -10.71
N MET A 307 20.05 14.20 -10.76
CA MET A 307 18.82 13.88 -10.04
C MET A 307 18.12 12.66 -10.62
N ALA A 308 17.52 11.86 -9.75
CA ALA A 308 16.62 10.79 -10.12
C ALA A 308 15.17 11.09 -9.74
N LEU A 309 14.23 10.47 -10.46
CA LEU A 309 12.82 10.43 -10.10
C LEU A 309 12.39 8.97 -9.89
N VAL A 310 11.65 8.72 -8.82
CA VAL A 310 10.92 7.46 -8.63
C VAL A 310 9.44 7.75 -8.79
N VAL A 311 8.84 7.20 -9.84
CA VAL A 311 7.47 7.54 -10.24
C VAL A 311 6.61 6.28 -10.25
N ASN A 312 5.46 6.34 -9.61
CA ASN A 312 4.48 5.28 -9.69
C ASN A 312 3.79 5.30 -11.06
N PHE A 313 3.83 4.17 -11.75
CA PHE A 313 3.09 3.92 -12.99
C PHE A 313 1.86 3.07 -12.67
N GLU A 314 0.68 3.56 -13.03
CA GLU A 314 -0.56 2.83 -12.87
C GLU A 314 -1.40 2.89 -14.16
N ARG A 315 -1.62 1.73 -14.75
CA ARG A 315 -2.31 1.61 -16.06
C ARG A 315 -3.75 2.13 -16.02
N ASP A 316 -4.47 1.93 -14.93
CA ASP A 316 -5.84 2.41 -14.81
C ASP A 316 -5.92 3.95 -14.76
N HIS A 317 -4.88 4.61 -14.24
CA HIS A 317 -4.75 6.06 -14.29
C HIS A 317 -4.56 6.56 -15.73
N LEU A 318 -3.69 5.89 -16.49
CA LEU A 318 -3.48 6.19 -17.91
C LEU A 318 -4.77 6.04 -18.73
N ARG A 319 -5.49 4.95 -18.51
CA ARG A 319 -6.77 4.72 -19.21
C ARG A 319 -7.78 5.83 -18.95
N ARG A 320 -7.87 6.34 -17.71
CA ARG A 320 -8.76 7.46 -17.35
C ARG A 320 -8.38 8.75 -18.05
N THR A 321 -7.09 8.99 -18.28
CA THR A 321 -6.62 10.16 -19.02
C THR A 321 -6.63 10.00 -20.53
N GLY A 322 -6.99 8.81 -21.05
CA GLY A 322 -7.00 8.50 -22.49
C GLY A 322 -5.62 8.41 -23.13
N ARG A 323 -4.56 8.28 -22.33
CA ARG A 323 -3.17 8.22 -22.79
C ARG A 323 -2.68 6.78 -22.90
N THR A 324 -1.76 6.55 -23.82
CA THR A 324 -1.04 5.28 -23.95
C THR A 324 0.22 5.28 -23.07
N THR A 325 0.73 4.10 -22.72
CA THR A 325 2.00 3.92 -22.00
C THR A 325 3.16 4.61 -22.75
N ARG A 326 3.18 4.51 -24.07
CA ARG A 326 4.21 5.13 -24.91
C ARG A 326 4.17 6.65 -24.84
N GLU A 327 3.00 7.26 -24.91
CA GLU A 327 2.84 8.72 -24.76
C GLU A 327 3.27 9.20 -23.40
N TRP A 328 2.96 8.44 -22.36
CA TRP A 328 3.33 8.76 -20.98
C TRP A 328 4.86 8.72 -20.82
N LEU A 329 5.54 7.66 -21.27
CA LEU A 329 7.01 7.54 -21.24
C LEU A 329 7.69 8.64 -22.04
N ALA A 330 7.17 8.98 -23.22
CA ALA A 330 7.74 10.01 -24.09
C ALA A 330 7.84 11.40 -23.43
N ARG A 331 7.00 11.67 -22.40
CA ARG A 331 7.07 12.92 -21.63
C ARG A 331 8.33 13.00 -20.77
N PHE A 332 8.78 11.90 -20.19
CA PHE A 332 10.03 11.80 -19.45
C PHE A 332 11.23 11.80 -20.38
N GLU A 333 11.15 11.07 -21.48
CA GLU A 333 12.19 11.00 -22.50
C GLU A 333 12.47 12.38 -23.12
N ALA A 334 11.44 13.21 -23.30
CA ALA A 334 11.58 14.59 -23.77
C ALA A 334 12.38 15.50 -22.83
N LEU A 335 12.56 15.09 -21.56
CA LEU A 335 13.44 15.75 -20.59
C LEU A 335 14.82 15.09 -20.48
N GLY A 336 15.12 14.13 -21.34
CA GLY A 336 16.37 13.38 -21.35
C GLY A 336 16.44 12.27 -20.29
N LEU A 337 15.30 11.87 -19.72
CA LEU A 337 15.22 10.84 -18.69
C LEU A 337 14.89 9.48 -19.32
N VAL A 338 15.57 8.44 -18.89
CA VAL A 338 15.30 7.06 -19.32
C VAL A 338 14.69 6.25 -18.17
N PRO A 339 13.70 5.38 -18.44
CA PRO A 339 13.02 4.59 -17.41
C PRO A 339 13.75 3.28 -17.14
N ARG A 340 13.67 2.81 -15.89
CA ARG A 340 13.89 1.42 -15.48
C ARG A 340 12.84 1.01 -14.47
N VAL A 341 12.39 -0.22 -14.55
CA VAL A 341 11.43 -0.80 -13.61
C VAL A 341 12.15 -1.20 -12.34
N ILE A 342 11.59 -0.82 -11.20
CA ILE A 342 12.08 -1.20 -9.89
C ILE A 342 11.48 -2.56 -9.53
N ASP A 343 12.31 -3.52 -9.19
CA ASP A 343 11.87 -4.82 -8.69
C ASP A 343 11.35 -4.68 -7.27
N ASP A 344 10.13 -5.15 -7.01
CA ASP A 344 9.42 -4.95 -5.75
C ASP A 344 10.07 -5.64 -4.55
N GLU A 345 10.87 -6.68 -4.76
CA GLU A 345 11.49 -7.43 -3.66
C GLU A 345 12.90 -6.93 -3.36
N THR A 346 13.64 -6.56 -4.39
CA THR A 346 15.08 -6.26 -4.27
C THR A 346 15.41 -4.77 -4.40
N GLY A 347 14.51 -3.98 -4.99
CA GLY A 347 14.77 -2.59 -5.33
C GLY A 347 15.82 -2.42 -6.45
N VAL A 348 16.15 -3.48 -7.18
CA VAL A 348 17.03 -3.41 -8.34
C VAL A 348 16.26 -2.87 -9.53
N ALA A 349 16.85 -1.91 -10.24
CA ALA A 349 16.23 -1.30 -11.39
C ALA A 349 16.69 -1.98 -12.71
N ALA A 350 15.74 -2.44 -13.52
CA ALA A 350 15.98 -3.13 -14.78
C ALA A 350 15.23 -2.50 -15.95
N SER A 351 15.81 -2.58 -17.15
CA SER A 351 15.16 -2.08 -18.37
C SER A 351 14.01 -3.00 -18.79
N TRP A 352 12.85 -2.41 -19.06
CA TRP A 352 11.70 -3.09 -19.63
C TRP A 352 11.25 -2.38 -20.91
N SER A 353 10.65 -3.14 -21.84
CA SER A 353 10.02 -2.53 -23.01
C SER A 353 8.67 -1.90 -22.65
N ALA A 354 8.23 -0.92 -23.45
CA ALA A 354 6.91 -0.31 -23.27
C ALA A 354 5.78 -1.35 -23.37
N GLU A 355 5.92 -2.34 -24.27
CA GLU A 355 4.95 -3.43 -24.42
C GLU A 355 4.82 -4.26 -23.14
N LYS A 356 5.92 -4.51 -22.42
CA LYS A 356 5.89 -5.23 -21.15
C LYS A 356 5.16 -4.43 -20.08
N LEU A 357 5.30 -3.10 -20.04
CA LEU A 357 4.59 -2.22 -19.14
C LEU A 357 3.08 -2.18 -19.42
N GLU A 358 2.65 -2.37 -20.67
CA GLU A 358 1.22 -2.44 -21.01
C GLU A 358 0.47 -3.62 -20.37
N HIS A 359 1.22 -4.65 -19.91
CA HIS A 359 0.66 -5.84 -19.26
C HIS A 359 0.72 -5.80 -17.73
N VAL A 360 1.27 -4.71 -17.15
CA VAL A 360 1.37 -4.52 -15.69
C VAL A 360 0.27 -3.57 -15.23
N GLU A 361 -0.34 -3.85 -14.08
CA GLU A 361 -1.36 -2.97 -13.50
C GLU A 361 -0.73 -1.75 -12.85
N SER A 362 0.30 -1.97 -12.04
CA SER A 362 1.05 -0.92 -11.36
C SER A 362 2.50 -1.36 -11.14
N VAL A 363 3.44 -0.42 -11.23
CA VAL A 363 4.86 -0.62 -10.94
C VAL A 363 5.54 0.72 -10.69
N ASP A 364 6.57 0.74 -9.85
CA ASP A 364 7.41 1.92 -9.70
C ASP A 364 8.55 1.93 -10.72
N LEU A 365 8.79 3.10 -11.29
CA LEU A 365 9.82 3.34 -12.28
C LEU A 365 10.85 4.33 -11.75
N LEU A 366 12.12 3.99 -11.93
CA LEU A 366 13.24 4.90 -11.74
C LEU A 366 13.53 5.62 -13.06
N PHE A 367 13.58 6.94 -13.04
CA PHE A 367 13.98 7.78 -14.15
C PHE A 367 15.21 8.58 -13.78
N ALA A 368 16.20 8.59 -14.67
CA ALA A 368 17.38 9.44 -14.56
C ALA A 368 17.99 9.65 -15.95
N ARG A 369 18.94 10.59 -16.08
CA ARG A 369 19.68 10.77 -17.31
C ARG A 369 20.60 9.58 -17.59
N PRO A 370 20.92 9.27 -18.84
CA PRO A 370 21.92 8.25 -19.17
C PRO A 370 23.28 8.60 -18.56
N GLY A 371 23.99 7.60 -18.02
CA GLY A 371 25.35 7.75 -17.55
C GLY A 371 25.56 8.33 -16.16
N VAL A 372 24.49 8.77 -15.46
CA VAL A 372 24.61 9.28 -14.09
C VAL A 372 24.87 8.17 -13.07
N GLU A 373 25.46 8.52 -11.91
CA GLU A 373 25.87 7.55 -10.87
C GLU A 373 24.69 6.75 -10.29
N VAL A 374 23.51 7.30 -10.33
CA VAL A 374 22.26 6.66 -9.87
C VAL A 374 22.10 5.25 -10.43
N TRP A 375 22.41 5.03 -11.71
CA TRP A 375 22.27 3.73 -12.35
C TRP A 375 23.15 2.65 -11.71
N ARG A 376 24.41 2.99 -11.40
CA ARG A 376 25.31 2.06 -10.73
C ARG A 376 24.77 1.61 -9.37
N LYS A 377 24.20 2.53 -8.61
CA LYS A 377 23.59 2.22 -7.31
C LYS A 377 22.28 1.42 -7.45
N ALA A 378 21.53 1.66 -8.52
CA ALA A 378 20.23 1.04 -8.74
C ALA A 378 20.31 -0.39 -9.32
N GLU A 379 21.40 -0.73 -10.03
CA GLU A 379 21.59 -2.03 -10.70
C GLU A 379 22.23 -3.09 -9.80
N THR A 380 22.87 -2.70 -8.71
CA THR A 380 23.55 -3.62 -7.82
C THR A 380 22.72 -3.95 -6.59
N TRP A 381 22.69 -5.22 -6.26
CA TRP A 381 22.29 -5.66 -4.93
C TRP A 381 23.43 -5.33 -3.96
N GLY A 382 23.16 -4.47 -2.97
CA GLY A 382 24.15 -4.09 -1.95
C GLY A 382 24.36 -5.17 -0.92
#